data_30fa907e26a52217e4c83de07af84527
#
_entry.id   30fa907e26a52217e4c83de07af84527
#
_cell.length_a   1.000
_cell.length_b   1.000
_cell.length_c   1.000
_cell.angle_alpha   90.00
_cell.angle_beta   90.00
_cell.angle_gamma   90.00
#
_symmetry.space_group_name_H-M   'P 1'
#
loop_
_entity.id
_entity.type
_entity.pdbx_description
1 polymer ?
#
loop_
_entity_poly.entity_id
_entity_poly.type
_entity_poly.pdbx_seq_one_letter_code
_entity_poly.pdbx_strand_id
1 'polypeptide(L)'
;MCNEFAQERAWREYCEMMTREALGIFSDEPPELPFGSVRPSERAAIISAAPGGSRLDLLPWGWPPYAGKGLVINLRSEKRKEPPHARGIAPMDRFYEYRGTQPPKSKFAFAPAINEPLGFAVAVRDGKFALLTTEPNSDVAEIHDRMPVTLRLADWRAWLTSETWPADLMAPADAGTLRAVQVR
;
A
#
# COMPACT_ATOMS: atom_id res chain seq x y z
N MET A 1 9.70 7.31 6.30
CA MET A 1 8.35 6.71 6.17
C MET A 1 7.81 7.08 4.81
N CYS A 2 7.22 6.11 4.11
CA CYS A 2 6.71 6.29 2.75
C CYS A 2 5.73 7.48 2.66
N ASN A 3 6.00 8.39 1.75
CA ASN A 3 5.17 9.55 1.46
C ASN A 3 5.00 9.77 -0.06
N GLU A 4 5.39 8.79 -0.87
CA GLU A 4 5.22 8.79 -2.31
C GLU A 4 5.26 7.35 -2.83
N PHE A 5 4.27 6.95 -3.62
CA PHE A 5 4.26 5.68 -4.36
C PHE A 5 3.62 5.89 -5.72
N ALA A 6 3.74 4.92 -6.62
CA ALA A 6 3.19 5.02 -7.97
C ALA A 6 2.19 3.90 -8.25
N GLN A 7 1.13 4.26 -8.97
CA GLN A 7 0.15 3.37 -9.57
C GLN A 7 0.11 3.66 -11.08
N GLU A 8 0.42 2.65 -11.88
CA GLU A 8 0.60 2.81 -13.34
C GLU A 8 -0.16 1.72 -14.13
N ARG A 9 -1.26 1.20 -13.56
CA ARG A 9 -2.05 0.11 -14.16
C ARG A 9 -3.40 0.59 -14.64
N ALA A 10 -3.85 0.02 -15.77
CA ALA A 10 -5.19 0.24 -16.26
C ALA A 10 -6.24 -0.55 -15.45
N TRP A 11 -7.49 -0.13 -15.51
CA TRP A 11 -8.64 -0.80 -14.88
C TRP A 11 -8.68 -2.31 -15.14
N ARG A 12 -8.48 -2.70 -16.40
CA ARG A 12 -8.50 -4.11 -16.80
C ARG A 12 -7.46 -4.95 -16.06
N GLU A 13 -6.26 -4.41 -15.84
CA GLU A 13 -5.19 -5.10 -15.12
C GLU A 13 -5.57 -5.33 -13.66
N TYR A 14 -6.23 -4.36 -13.00
CA TYR A 14 -6.75 -4.56 -11.65
C TYR A 14 -7.81 -5.67 -11.61
N CYS A 15 -8.74 -5.68 -12.56
CA CYS A 15 -9.75 -6.74 -12.67
C CYS A 15 -9.12 -8.12 -12.89
N GLU A 16 -8.12 -8.23 -13.75
CA GLU A 16 -7.40 -9.48 -14.01
C GLU A 16 -6.66 -9.98 -12.75
N MET A 17 -5.98 -9.09 -12.01
CA MET A 17 -5.32 -9.45 -10.74
C MET A 17 -6.32 -10.00 -9.73
N MET A 18 -7.44 -9.33 -9.52
CA MET A 18 -8.44 -9.75 -8.55
C MET A 18 -9.18 -11.02 -8.97
N THR A 19 -9.35 -11.23 -10.26
CA THR A 19 -9.93 -12.48 -10.79
C THR A 19 -9.03 -13.68 -10.49
N ARG A 20 -7.71 -13.53 -10.58
CA ARG A 20 -6.75 -14.59 -10.21
C ARG A 20 -6.91 -15.03 -8.75
N GLU A 21 -7.22 -14.10 -7.87
CA GLU A 21 -7.44 -14.36 -6.43
C GLU A 21 -8.89 -14.77 -6.11
N ALA A 22 -9.71 -15.06 -7.11
CA ALA A 22 -11.13 -15.37 -6.95
C ALA A 22 -11.91 -14.30 -6.17
N LEU A 23 -11.55 -13.05 -6.34
CA LEU A 23 -12.13 -11.87 -5.68
C LEU A 23 -12.60 -10.83 -6.69
N GLY A 24 -13.11 -11.16 -7.83
CA GLY A 24 -13.49 -10.23 -8.89
C GLY A 24 -13.93 -8.85 -8.41
N ILE A 25 -13.64 -7.80 -9.15
CA ILE A 25 -14.07 -6.45 -8.84
C ILE A 25 -15.50 -6.25 -9.36
N PHE A 26 -16.40 -5.84 -8.48
CA PHE A 26 -17.83 -5.62 -8.76
C PHE A 26 -18.24 -4.14 -8.73
N SER A 27 -17.29 -3.22 -8.57
CA SER A 27 -17.51 -1.79 -8.76
C SER A 27 -17.33 -1.42 -10.22
N ASP A 28 -17.96 -0.32 -10.63
CA ASP A 28 -17.72 0.27 -11.94
C ASP A 28 -16.29 0.81 -12.06
N GLU A 29 -15.82 0.95 -13.29
CA GLU A 29 -14.55 1.62 -13.57
C GLU A 29 -14.63 3.08 -13.12
N PRO A 30 -13.70 3.57 -12.30
CA PRO A 30 -13.63 4.98 -11.95
C PRO A 30 -13.42 5.83 -13.21
N PRO A 31 -14.04 7.02 -13.28
CA PRO A 31 -13.92 7.89 -14.47
C PRO A 31 -12.48 8.31 -14.77
N GLU A 32 -11.62 8.30 -13.75
CA GLU A 32 -10.20 8.65 -13.90
C GLU A 32 -9.39 7.88 -12.87
N LEU A 33 -8.56 6.92 -13.31
CA LEU A 33 -7.60 6.23 -12.45
C LEU A 33 -6.33 7.08 -12.32
N PRO A 34 -5.72 7.12 -11.12
CA PRO A 34 -4.42 7.73 -10.96
C PRO A 34 -3.38 6.97 -11.80
N PHE A 35 -2.55 7.71 -12.52
CA PHE A 35 -1.42 7.17 -13.26
C PHE A 35 -0.15 7.94 -12.93
N GLY A 36 0.80 7.25 -12.28
CA GLY A 36 2.04 7.83 -11.82
C GLY A 36 2.11 7.98 -10.30
N SER A 37 2.85 8.98 -9.82
CA SER A 37 3.08 9.18 -8.40
C SER A 37 1.85 9.67 -7.66
N VAL A 38 1.60 9.07 -6.49
CA VAL A 38 0.57 9.46 -5.52
C VAL A 38 1.26 9.95 -4.25
N ARG A 39 0.82 11.07 -3.73
CA ARG A 39 1.32 11.72 -2.50
C ARG A 39 0.23 11.94 -1.47
N PRO A 40 0.57 12.22 -0.20
CA PRO A 40 -0.42 12.53 0.83
C PRO A 40 -1.44 13.58 0.37
N SER A 41 -2.70 13.35 0.71
CA SER A 41 -3.92 14.05 0.28
C SER A 41 -4.42 13.76 -1.13
N GLU A 42 -3.60 13.21 -2.02
CA GLU A 42 -4.04 12.76 -3.34
C GLU A 42 -4.83 11.45 -3.25
N ARG A 43 -5.59 11.15 -4.30
CA ARG A 43 -6.38 9.92 -4.37
C ARG A 43 -5.57 8.79 -4.99
N ALA A 44 -5.76 7.59 -4.46
CA ALA A 44 -5.21 6.34 -5.00
C ALA A 44 -6.31 5.32 -5.20
N ALA A 45 -6.08 4.38 -6.11
CA ALA A 45 -6.90 3.19 -6.27
C ALA A 45 -6.71 2.27 -5.06
N ILE A 46 -7.78 2.00 -4.33
CA ILE A 46 -7.80 1.11 -3.17
C ILE A 46 -8.81 0.00 -3.43
N ILE A 47 -8.35 -1.23 -3.30
CA ILE A 47 -9.18 -2.42 -3.39
C ILE A 47 -9.58 -2.82 -1.97
N SER A 48 -10.89 -3.01 -1.75
CA SER A 48 -11.47 -3.41 -0.46
C SER A 48 -12.41 -4.59 -0.64
N ALA A 49 -12.65 -5.36 0.42
CA ALA A 49 -13.65 -6.42 0.40
C ALA A 49 -15.06 -5.84 0.17
N ALA A 50 -15.86 -6.57 -0.58
CA ALA A 50 -17.27 -6.27 -0.83
C ALA A 50 -18.08 -7.58 -0.82
N PRO A 51 -19.42 -7.53 -0.63
CA PRO A 51 -20.26 -8.73 -0.75
C PRO A 51 -20.04 -9.44 -2.08
N GLY A 52 -19.64 -10.70 -2.02
CA GLY A 52 -19.38 -11.53 -3.19
C GLY A 52 -18.03 -11.34 -3.88
N GLY A 53 -17.16 -10.44 -3.38
CA GLY A 53 -15.84 -10.22 -3.99
C GLY A 53 -15.12 -8.99 -3.46
N SER A 54 -14.78 -8.06 -4.35
CA SER A 54 -14.09 -6.82 -4.00
C SER A 54 -14.64 -5.62 -4.78
N ARG A 55 -14.26 -4.44 -4.32
CA ARG A 55 -14.52 -3.16 -5.00
C ARG A 55 -13.23 -2.36 -5.08
N LEU A 56 -13.11 -1.52 -6.08
CA LEU A 56 -12.06 -0.54 -6.21
C LEU A 56 -12.66 0.86 -6.06
N ASP A 57 -12.10 1.62 -5.14
CA ASP A 57 -12.47 3.01 -4.89
C ASP A 57 -11.26 3.93 -5.01
N LEU A 58 -11.49 5.18 -5.41
CA LEU A 58 -10.48 6.24 -5.36
C LEU A 58 -10.57 6.96 -4.02
N LEU A 59 -9.67 6.62 -3.09
CA LEU A 59 -9.67 7.18 -1.74
C LEU A 59 -8.51 8.16 -1.53
N PRO A 60 -8.72 9.28 -0.82
CA PRO A 60 -7.65 10.19 -0.43
C PRO A 60 -6.67 9.53 0.56
N TRP A 61 -5.38 9.76 0.37
CA TRP A 61 -4.34 9.29 1.27
C TRP A 61 -4.17 10.19 2.49
N GLY A 62 -4.48 9.65 3.65
CA GLY A 62 -4.37 10.31 4.93
C GLY A 62 -5.69 10.85 5.46
N TRP A 63 -5.86 10.71 6.76
CA TRP A 63 -6.99 11.28 7.50
C TRP A 63 -6.53 12.23 8.60
N PRO A 64 -7.40 13.12 9.11
CA PRO A 64 -7.09 13.98 10.23
C PRO A 64 -6.68 13.15 11.46
N PRO A 65 -5.68 13.58 12.24
CA PRO A 65 -5.33 12.93 13.50
C PRO A 65 -6.46 13.14 14.53
N TYR A 66 -6.53 12.28 15.55
CA TYR A 66 -7.44 12.50 16.67
C TYR A 66 -7.06 13.74 17.48
N ALA A 67 -5.76 14.07 17.52
CA ALA A 67 -5.24 15.29 18.14
C ALA A 67 -3.98 15.75 17.39
N GLY A 68 -3.73 17.06 17.39
CA GLY A 68 -2.55 17.63 16.72
C GLY A 68 -2.85 18.13 15.30
N LYS A 69 -1.76 18.36 14.53
CA LYS A 69 -1.81 18.89 13.16
C LYS A 69 -1.24 17.87 12.17
N GLY A 70 -1.59 18.03 10.91
CA GLY A 70 -1.11 17.18 9.80
C GLY A 70 -2.04 16.01 9.50
N LEU A 71 -1.59 15.10 8.64
CA LEU A 71 -2.34 13.92 8.23
C LEU A 71 -1.70 12.66 8.82
N VAL A 72 -2.52 11.71 9.22
CA VAL A 72 -2.09 10.34 9.50
C VAL A 72 -2.04 9.61 8.16
N ILE A 73 -0.85 9.49 7.59
CA ILE A 73 -0.61 8.83 6.31
C ILE A 73 -0.03 7.41 6.47
N ASN A 74 0.58 7.13 7.63
CA ASN A 74 1.21 5.86 7.94
C ASN A 74 0.83 5.41 9.35
N LEU A 75 0.63 4.11 9.51
CA LEU A 75 0.30 3.45 10.77
C LEU A 75 1.28 2.30 11.02
N ARG A 76 1.80 2.20 12.23
CA ARG A 76 2.67 1.07 12.60
C ARG A 76 1.85 -0.19 12.80
N SER A 77 2.19 -1.26 12.07
CA SER A 77 1.48 -2.55 12.13
C SER A 77 1.68 -3.25 13.49
N GLU A 78 2.85 -3.17 14.09
CA GLU A 78 3.24 -3.88 15.31
C GLU A 78 2.40 -3.52 16.54
N LYS A 79 1.77 -2.36 16.53
CA LYS A 79 0.93 -1.87 17.63
C LYS A 79 -0.55 -2.20 17.46
N ARG A 80 -0.90 -2.99 16.42
CA ARG A 80 -2.30 -3.23 16.08
C ARG A 80 -2.71 -4.64 16.43
N LYS A 81 -3.52 -4.77 17.48
CA LYS A 81 -4.14 -6.05 17.87
C LYS A 81 -5.50 -6.25 17.19
N GLU A 82 -6.30 -5.22 17.05
CA GLU A 82 -7.56 -5.19 16.30
C GLU A 82 -7.82 -3.76 15.83
N PRO A 83 -8.12 -3.52 14.57
CA PRO A 83 -8.43 -2.19 14.12
C PRO A 83 -9.93 -1.92 14.15
N PRO A 84 -10.31 -0.70 14.53
CA PRO A 84 -11.64 -0.18 14.24
C PRO A 84 -11.80 0.24 12.77
N HIS A 85 -10.88 -0.21 11.88
CA HIS A 85 -10.79 0.27 10.50
C HIS A 85 -10.96 -0.89 9.53
N ALA A 86 -11.63 -0.63 8.41
CA ALA A 86 -11.66 -1.57 7.30
C ALA A 86 -10.25 -1.73 6.71
N ARG A 87 -10.02 -2.88 6.07
CA ARG A 87 -8.78 -3.17 5.35
C ARG A 87 -8.96 -2.89 3.88
N GLY A 88 -7.85 -2.49 3.25
CA GLY A 88 -7.76 -2.39 1.81
C GLY A 88 -6.36 -2.71 1.33
N ILE A 89 -6.22 -2.72 0.03
CA ILE A 89 -4.94 -2.88 -0.67
C ILE A 89 -4.78 -1.69 -1.59
N ALA A 90 -3.64 -1.00 -1.52
CA ALA A 90 -3.20 -0.07 -2.53
C ALA A 90 -2.25 -0.82 -3.49
N PRO A 91 -2.69 -1.27 -4.67
CA PRO A 91 -1.78 -1.82 -5.67
C PRO A 91 -0.65 -0.85 -5.94
N MET A 92 0.59 -1.33 -6.07
CA MET A 92 1.73 -0.45 -6.29
C MET A 92 2.67 -0.99 -7.36
N ASP A 93 3.23 -0.09 -8.13
CA ASP A 93 4.28 -0.39 -9.11
C ASP A 93 5.66 -0.03 -8.56
N ARG A 94 5.74 1.02 -7.74
CA ARG A 94 6.94 1.41 -6.99
C ARG A 94 6.59 2.33 -5.84
N PHE A 95 7.50 2.43 -4.86
CA PHE A 95 7.45 3.47 -3.83
C PHE A 95 8.81 4.14 -3.67
N TYR A 96 8.83 5.25 -2.96
CA TYR A 96 10.03 6.05 -2.84
C TYR A 96 10.37 6.30 -1.38
N GLU A 97 11.67 6.18 -1.07
CA GLU A 97 12.24 6.58 0.21
C GLU A 97 13.51 7.39 0.01
N TYR A 98 13.87 8.11 1.06
CA TYR A 98 14.98 9.04 1.02
C TYR A 98 16.06 8.63 2.03
N ARG A 99 17.31 8.57 1.56
CA ARG A 99 18.48 8.37 2.39
C ARG A 99 19.16 9.70 2.69
N GLY A 100 19.57 9.89 3.96
CA GLY A 100 20.26 11.08 4.45
C GLY A 100 19.39 11.96 5.32
N THR A 101 20.06 12.70 6.23
CA THR A 101 19.42 13.62 7.19
C THR A 101 19.40 15.06 6.71
N GLN A 102 20.36 15.43 5.84
CA GLN A 102 20.54 16.78 5.31
C GLN A 102 20.23 16.84 3.81
N PRO A 103 19.61 17.91 3.28
CA PRO A 103 19.49 18.16 1.85
C PRO A 103 20.86 18.39 1.16
N PRO A 104 21.02 17.94 -0.10
CA PRO A 104 20.06 17.15 -0.86
C PRO A 104 20.07 15.68 -0.43
N LYS A 105 18.88 15.12 -0.18
CA LYS A 105 18.72 13.69 0.14
C LYS A 105 18.75 12.85 -1.13
N SER A 106 19.39 11.68 -1.08
CA SER A 106 19.30 10.70 -2.16
C SER A 106 17.90 10.07 -2.17
N LYS A 107 17.24 10.04 -3.34
CA LYS A 107 15.94 9.41 -3.54
C LYS A 107 16.12 8.04 -4.16
N PHE A 108 15.49 7.03 -3.58
CA PHE A 108 15.48 5.66 -4.07
C PHE A 108 14.07 5.27 -4.46
N ALA A 109 13.94 4.60 -5.60
CA ALA A 109 12.73 3.92 -6.02
C ALA A 109 12.85 2.44 -5.68
N PHE A 110 11.83 1.88 -5.04
CA PHE A 110 11.68 0.46 -4.75
C PHE A 110 10.56 -0.10 -5.62
N ALA A 111 10.85 -1.14 -6.37
CA ALA A 111 9.90 -1.84 -7.21
C ALA A 111 9.96 -3.35 -6.94
N PRO A 112 8.94 -4.14 -7.33
CA PRO A 112 9.00 -5.60 -7.27
C PRO A 112 10.29 -6.11 -7.93
N ALA A 113 10.99 -7.03 -7.26
CA ALA A 113 12.21 -7.63 -7.81
C ALA A 113 11.93 -8.56 -8.99
N ILE A 114 10.74 -9.15 -9.00
CA ILE A 114 10.21 -9.97 -10.09
C ILE A 114 8.95 -9.30 -10.66
N ASN A 115 8.55 -9.68 -11.88
CA ASN A 115 7.36 -9.10 -12.51
C ASN A 115 6.06 -9.70 -11.94
N GLU A 116 5.88 -9.56 -10.63
CA GLU A 116 4.68 -9.94 -9.89
C GLU A 116 4.05 -8.70 -9.26
N PRO A 117 2.71 -8.53 -9.36
CA PRO A 117 2.04 -7.41 -8.72
C PRO A 117 2.21 -7.44 -7.20
N LEU A 118 2.54 -6.29 -6.63
CA LEU A 118 2.55 -6.07 -5.18
C LEU A 118 1.50 -5.02 -4.81
N GLY A 119 1.08 -5.04 -3.55
CA GLY A 119 0.21 -4.03 -2.99
C GLY A 119 0.64 -3.66 -1.58
N PHE A 120 0.27 -2.47 -1.13
CA PHE A 120 0.42 -2.08 0.27
C PHE A 120 -0.83 -2.46 1.06
N ALA A 121 -0.62 -3.05 2.22
CA ALA A 121 -1.66 -3.17 3.21
C ALA A 121 -2.07 -1.78 3.71
N VAL A 122 -3.35 -1.46 3.64
CA VAL A 122 -3.88 -0.17 4.11
C VAL A 122 -5.01 -0.36 5.10
N ALA A 123 -5.12 0.60 6.02
CA ALA A 123 -6.31 0.79 6.83
C ALA A 123 -7.20 1.86 6.17
N VAL A 124 -8.52 1.62 6.17
CA VAL A 124 -9.52 2.54 5.60
C VAL A 124 -10.42 3.05 6.72
N ARG A 125 -10.57 4.38 6.81
CA ARG A 125 -11.43 5.06 7.79
C ARG A 125 -12.09 6.27 7.14
N ASP A 126 -13.41 6.39 7.28
CA ASP A 126 -14.20 7.54 6.80
C ASP A 126 -13.91 7.89 5.33
N GLY A 127 -13.80 6.86 4.46
CA GLY A 127 -13.54 7.04 3.04
C GLY A 127 -12.11 7.53 2.71
N LYS A 128 -11.15 7.36 3.63
CA LYS A 128 -9.73 7.71 3.46
C LYS A 128 -8.85 6.53 3.86
N PHE A 129 -7.60 6.50 3.39
CA PHE A 129 -6.69 5.43 3.75
C PHE A 129 -5.38 5.92 4.36
N ALA A 130 -4.71 5.05 5.12
CA ALA A 130 -3.32 5.19 5.54
C ALA A 130 -2.58 3.86 5.32
N LEU A 131 -1.31 3.95 4.95
CA LEU A 131 -0.46 2.78 4.75
C LEU A 131 -0.14 2.12 6.10
N LEU A 132 -0.12 0.80 6.15
CA LEU A 132 0.55 0.10 7.23
C LEU A 132 2.06 0.09 6.97
N THR A 133 2.83 0.26 8.03
CA THR A 133 4.29 0.21 7.98
C THR A 133 4.81 -0.75 9.02
N THR A 134 5.93 -1.39 8.71
CA THR A 134 6.63 -2.36 9.56
C THR A 134 8.12 -2.03 9.65
N GLU A 135 8.89 -2.82 10.39
CA GLU A 135 10.35 -2.77 10.36
C GLU A 135 10.85 -3.08 8.94
N PRO A 136 11.99 -2.53 8.53
CA PRO A 136 12.51 -2.77 7.19
C PRO A 136 13.11 -4.18 7.08
N ASN A 137 12.96 -4.81 5.92
CA ASN A 137 13.78 -5.95 5.53
C ASN A 137 15.16 -5.47 5.00
N SER A 138 16.05 -6.41 4.62
CA SER A 138 17.38 -6.07 4.11
C SER A 138 17.36 -5.23 2.82
N ASP A 139 16.29 -5.29 2.02
CA ASP A 139 16.18 -4.52 0.77
C ASP A 139 16.05 -3.01 1.06
N VAL A 140 15.47 -2.64 2.22
CA VAL A 140 15.13 -1.26 2.58
C VAL A 140 16.01 -0.71 3.71
N ALA A 141 16.53 -1.57 4.60
CA ALA A 141 17.17 -1.19 5.87
C ALA A 141 18.35 -0.20 5.73
N GLU A 142 19.12 -0.27 4.65
CA GLU A 142 20.23 0.66 4.40
C GLU A 142 19.77 2.07 4.02
N ILE A 143 18.51 2.22 3.60
CA ILE A 143 17.95 3.46 3.08
C ILE A 143 17.01 4.10 4.09
N HIS A 144 16.15 3.30 4.72
CA HIS A 144 15.16 3.79 5.68
C HIS A 144 14.90 2.78 6.81
N ASP A 145 14.57 3.26 8.00
CA ASP A 145 14.28 2.48 9.23
C ASP A 145 12.85 1.90 9.28
N ARG A 146 12.04 2.16 8.28
CA ARG A 146 10.67 1.63 8.12
C ARG A 146 10.39 1.31 6.66
N MET A 147 9.50 0.33 6.42
CA MET A 147 8.97 0.03 5.09
C MET A 147 7.44 -0.12 5.15
N PRO A 148 6.73 0.11 4.04
CA PRO A 148 5.32 -0.26 3.95
C PRO A 148 5.14 -1.78 4.10
N VAL A 149 4.06 -2.21 4.74
CA VAL A 149 3.65 -3.61 4.71
C VAL A 149 3.26 -3.96 3.27
N THR A 150 4.06 -4.81 2.66
CA THR A 150 3.95 -5.18 1.25
C THR A 150 3.35 -6.57 1.12
N LEU A 151 2.26 -6.69 0.36
CA LEU A 151 1.52 -7.93 0.12
C LEU A 151 1.79 -8.44 -1.30
N ARG A 152 2.14 -9.70 -1.45
CA ARG A 152 2.15 -10.38 -2.76
C ARG A 152 0.71 -10.61 -3.22
N LEU A 153 0.49 -10.74 -4.52
CA LEU A 153 -0.84 -10.95 -5.08
C LEU A 153 -1.56 -12.15 -4.43
N ALA A 154 -0.86 -13.25 -4.22
CA ALA A 154 -1.41 -14.46 -3.57
C ALA A 154 -1.93 -14.23 -2.13
N ASP A 155 -1.46 -13.18 -1.46
CA ASP A 155 -1.85 -12.85 -0.09
C ASP A 155 -3.08 -11.92 -0.02
N TRP A 156 -3.49 -11.33 -1.16
CA TRP A 156 -4.53 -10.30 -1.19
C TRP A 156 -5.89 -10.82 -0.70
N ARG A 157 -6.25 -12.04 -1.11
CA ARG A 157 -7.49 -12.65 -0.64
C ARG A 157 -7.48 -12.83 0.87
N ALA A 158 -6.44 -13.43 1.43
CA ALA A 158 -6.32 -13.63 2.86
C ALA A 158 -6.35 -12.30 3.62
N TRP A 159 -5.65 -11.27 3.11
CA TRP A 159 -5.67 -9.93 3.68
C TRP A 159 -7.08 -9.32 3.71
N LEU A 160 -7.85 -9.42 2.63
CA LEU A 160 -9.16 -8.79 2.52
C LEU A 160 -10.26 -9.55 3.27
N THR A 161 -10.20 -10.90 3.33
CA THR A 161 -11.33 -11.72 3.79
C THR A 161 -11.17 -12.33 5.18
N SER A 162 -9.99 -12.25 5.80
CA SER A 162 -9.78 -12.75 7.17
C SER A 162 -10.69 -12.03 8.17
N GLU A 163 -11.24 -12.76 9.15
CA GLU A 163 -12.06 -12.16 10.22
C GLU A 163 -11.25 -11.19 11.09
N THR A 164 -10.01 -11.55 11.38
CA THR A 164 -9.06 -10.72 12.14
C THR A 164 -7.95 -10.19 11.24
N TRP A 165 -7.15 -9.25 11.73
CA TRP A 165 -5.98 -8.81 10.99
C TRP A 165 -4.91 -9.91 10.98
N PRO A 166 -4.51 -10.39 9.80
CA PRO A 166 -3.55 -11.49 9.70
C PRO A 166 -2.16 -10.98 10.09
N ALA A 167 -1.72 -11.33 11.30
CA ALA A 167 -0.46 -10.86 11.87
C ALA A 167 0.75 -11.19 10.97
N ASP A 168 0.74 -12.36 10.37
CA ASP A 168 1.81 -12.82 9.48
C ASP A 168 1.94 -11.95 8.22
N LEU A 169 0.82 -11.41 7.72
CA LEU A 169 0.83 -10.50 6.57
C LEU A 169 1.16 -9.05 6.93
N MET A 170 1.29 -8.73 8.22
CA MET A 170 1.71 -7.41 8.70
C MET A 170 3.21 -7.33 9.01
N ALA A 171 3.93 -8.41 8.83
CA ALA A 171 5.39 -8.49 8.99
C ALA A 171 6.15 -7.86 7.79
N PRO A 172 7.45 -7.63 7.91
CA PRO A 172 8.30 -7.28 6.77
C PRO A 172 8.19 -8.33 5.67
N ALA A 173 8.16 -7.89 4.41
CA ALA A 173 8.26 -8.81 3.28
C ALA A 173 9.61 -9.55 3.29
N ASP A 174 9.65 -10.74 2.70
CA ASP A 174 10.88 -11.51 2.57
C ASP A 174 11.98 -10.69 1.87
N ALA A 175 13.23 -10.91 2.26
CA ALA A 175 14.39 -10.32 1.59
C ALA A 175 14.40 -10.71 0.09
N GLY A 176 14.76 -9.77 -0.77
CA GLY A 176 14.76 -9.96 -2.21
C GLY A 176 13.38 -9.76 -2.87
N THR A 177 12.36 -9.37 -2.11
CA THR A 177 11.04 -9.01 -2.67
C THR A 177 11.09 -7.70 -3.45
N LEU A 178 11.97 -6.78 -3.05
CA LEU A 178 12.08 -5.44 -3.62
C LEU A 178 13.47 -5.21 -4.23
N ARG A 179 13.50 -4.46 -5.31
CA ARG A 179 14.73 -3.93 -5.91
C ARG A 179 14.77 -2.43 -5.74
N ALA A 180 15.86 -1.93 -5.13
CA ALA A 180 16.12 -0.51 -4.95
C ALA A 180 16.96 0.05 -6.12
N VAL A 181 16.59 1.24 -6.61
CA VAL A 181 17.36 2.00 -7.60
C VAL A 181 17.43 3.45 -7.14
N GLN A 182 18.62 4.02 -7.07
CA GLN A 182 18.76 5.45 -6.80
C GLN A 182 18.29 6.25 -8.03
N VAL A 183 17.36 7.19 -7.82
CA VAL A 183 16.77 8.01 -8.89
C VAL A 183 17.12 9.49 -8.77
N ARG A 184 17.75 9.87 -7.67
CA ARG A 184 18.33 11.20 -7.44
C ARG A 184 19.40 11.14 -6.36
#